data_ab32f3c9b4781bbf34950817b27efff4
#
_entry.id   ab32f3c9b4781bbf34950817b27efff4
#
_cell.length_a   1.000
_cell.length_b   1.000
_cell.length_c   1.000
_cell.angle_alpha   90.00
_cell.angle_beta   90.00
_cell.angle_gamma   90.00
#
_symmetry.space_group_name_H-M   'P 1'
#
loop_
_entity.id
_entity.type
_entity.pdbx_description
1 polymer ?
#
loop_
_entity_poly.entity_id
_entity_poly.type
_entity_poly.pdbx_seq_one_letter_code
_entity_poly.pdbx_strand_id
1 'polypeptide(L)'
;MNRGVHEGQVGVAVYYFDAEKNSVTEKAFVPSEDGYYLMKEDLGKFVYYSNSDENLYVMIDGTLYLVNLKDNTREVLVKDLEEGQYQVSPDGHLLAYQSEGGKISESQKIIVLNLKTGKSFDITSEGDEYVKPIGFIRNDFAYGMLRGSDAGTNISGQSVYPMYKVDIITQKQEIAKTYEVQDFYILDGYVADNMMTLNRVNRNENTYISTTADYITNNQEKEESNITVETYNDDLRGTLVRLTYENGIKDSKAKILKPKQVLFDKPMVVSFDKPKVKNQYYVYALGSLQGVYEKASYAIQEAEKIKGVVISSSQEYVWESGNTPDIYEVNNMDEFRT
;
A
#
# COMPACT_ATOMS: atom_id res chain seq x y z
N MET A 1 10.87 -2.66 -13.22
CA MET A 1 10.17 -2.97 -14.48
C MET A 1 11.17 -3.38 -15.55
N ASN A 2 10.82 -4.32 -16.40
CA ASN A 2 11.77 -4.85 -17.37
C ASN A 2 11.76 -4.09 -18.72
N ARG A 3 10.74 -3.26 -18.97
CA ARG A 3 10.55 -2.50 -20.21
C ARG A 3 9.63 -1.30 -20.00
N GLY A 4 9.74 -0.30 -20.87
CA GLY A 4 8.90 0.90 -20.87
C GLY A 4 9.56 2.11 -20.21
N VAL A 5 8.75 3.11 -19.88
CA VAL A 5 9.23 4.41 -19.34
C VAL A 5 10.02 4.22 -18.03
N HIS A 6 9.68 3.19 -17.26
CA HIS A 6 10.30 2.88 -15.96
C HIS A 6 11.25 1.68 -16.05
N GLU A 7 11.87 1.45 -17.22
CA GLU A 7 12.80 0.34 -17.41
C GLU A 7 13.99 0.45 -16.45
N GLY A 8 14.33 -0.66 -15.81
CA GLY A 8 15.41 -0.74 -14.83
C GLY A 8 15.07 -0.17 -13.46
N GLN A 9 13.88 0.40 -13.27
CA GLN A 9 13.44 0.93 -11.98
C GLN A 9 12.54 -0.07 -11.23
N VAL A 10 12.67 -0.07 -9.92
CA VAL A 10 11.71 -0.67 -9.00
C VAL A 10 10.83 0.45 -8.45
N GLY A 11 9.55 0.22 -8.28
CA GLY A 11 8.66 1.25 -7.76
C GLY A 11 7.19 0.84 -7.85
N VAL A 12 6.34 1.73 -7.38
CA VAL A 12 4.88 1.58 -7.38
C VAL A 12 4.29 2.39 -8.53
N ALA A 13 3.69 1.71 -9.48
CA ALA A 13 2.93 2.36 -10.54
C ALA A 13 1.44 2.39 -10.17
N VAL A 14 0.83 3.55 -10.29
CA VAL A 14 -0.59 3.79 -9.99
C VAL A 14 -1.34 3.94 -11.30
N TYR A 15 -2.27 3.04 -11.57
CA TYR A 15 -3.08 3.05 -12.77
C TYR A 15 -4.53 3.36 -12.43
N TYR A 16 -5.14 4.20 -13.25
CA TYR A 16 -6.55 4.50 -13.22
C TYR A 16 -7.26 3.84 -14.42
N PHE A 17 -8.30 3.08 -14.14
CA PHE A 17 -9.17 2.52 -15.17
C PHE A 17 -10.42 3.39 -15.35
N ASP A 18 -10.56 3.99 -16.52
CA ASP A 18 -11.74 4.74 -16.92
C ASP A 18 -12.73 3.78 -17.63
N ALA A 19 -13.80 3.44 -16.94
CA ALA A 19 -14.79 2.49 -17.43
C ALA A 19 -15.62 3.05 -18.61
N GLU A 20 -15.79 4.37 -18.72
CA GLU A 20 -16.54 5.00 -19.82
C GLU A 20 -15.71 4.97 -21.11
N LYS A 21 -14.42 5.24 -20.99
CA LYS A 21 -13.48 5.22 -22.13
C LYS A 21 -12.85 3.86 -22.37
N ASN A 22 -13.09 2.90 -21.46
CA ASN A 22 -12.43 1.59 -21.46
C ASN A 22 -10.91 1.71 -21.64
N SER A 23 -10.31 2.59 -20.86
CA SER A 23 -8.90 2.92 -20.95
C SER A 23 -8.21 2.85 -19.61
N VAL A 24 -6.94 2.46 -19.61
CA VAL A 24 -6.06 2.47 -18.45
C VAL A 24 -5.02 3.56 -18.63
N THR A 25 -4.89 4.43 -17.64
CA THR A 25 -3.91 5.52 -17.66
C THR A 25 -3.02 5.40 -16.43
N GLU A 26 -1.70 5.46 -16.62
CA GLU A 26 -0.78 5.61 -15.51
C GLU A 26 -0.91 7.03 -14.94
N LYS A 27 -1.20 7.12 -13.65
CA LYS A 27 -1.39 8.37 -12.93
C LYS A 27 -0.14 8.81 -12.19
N ALA A 28 0.62 7.86 -11.69
CA ALA A 28 1.85 8.15 -10.96
C ALA A 28 2.80 6.95 -10.99
N PHE A 29 4.08 7.22 -10.82
CA PHE A 29 5.10 6.24 -10.51
C PHE A 29 5.93 6.75 -9.34
N VAL A 30 6.01 5.95 -8.28
CA VAL A 30 6.82 6.24 -7.09
C VAL A 30 8.00 5.27 -7.10
N PRO A 31 9.22 5.73 -7.41
CA PRO A 31 10.38 4.85 -7.42
C PRO A 31 10.75 4.42 -5.99
N SER A 32 11.32 3.23 -5.88
CA SER A 32 11.90 2.67 -4.68
C SER A 32 13.37 2.35 -4.91
N GLU A 33 14.21 2.57 -3.91
CA GLU A 33 15.61 2.14 -3.91
C GLU A 33 15.75 0.68 -3.49
N ASP A 34 14.76 0.14 -2.80
CA ASP A 34 14.70 -1.24 -2.36
C ASP A 34 14.33 -2.21 -3.49
N GLY A 35 14.71 -3.46 -3.29
CA GLY A 35 14.34 -4.55 -4.19
C GLY A 35 12.83 -4.83 -4.16
N TYR A 36 12.32 -5.44 -5.22
CA TYR A 36 10.89 -5.75 -5.41
C TYR A 36 10.22 -6.42 -4.19
N TYR A 37 10.91 -7.32 -3.50
CA TYR A 37 10.32 -8.05 -2.38
C TYR A 37 10.11 -7.17 -1.16
N LEU A 38 11.06 -6.31 -0.83
CA LEU A 38 10.96 -5.36 0.29
C LEU A 38 9.87 -4.31 0.00
N MET A 39 9.89 -3.73 -1.19
CA MET A 39 8.85 -2.79 -1.61
C MET A 39 7.44 -3.41 -1.55
N LYS A 40 7.28 -4.67 -1.95
CA LYS A 40 6.00 -5.37 -1.85
C LYS A 40 5.53 -5.54 -0.41
N GLU A 41 6.47 -5.79 0.50
CA GLU A 41 6.19 -5.88 1.93
C GLU A 41 5.74 -4.53 2.50
N ASP A 42 6.42 -3.45 2.15
CA ASP A 42 6.06 -2.10 2.57
C ASP A 42 4.69 -1.67 2.07
N LEU A 43 4.36 -1.96 0.81
CA LEU A 43 3.02 -1.72 0.27
C LEU A 43 1.93 -2.46 1.04
N GLY A 44 2.23 -3.64 1.57
CA GLY A 44 1.31 -4.39 2.42
C GLY A 44 1.07 -3.73 3.77
N LYS A 45 1.99 -2.87 4.23
CA LYS A 45 1.89 -2.19 5.52
C LYS A 45 0.97 -0.98 5.46
N PHE A 46 1.10 -0.14 4.44
CA PHE A 46 0.28 1.05 4.33
C PHE A 46 0.10 1.58 2.90
N VAL A 47 -1.15 1.57 2.46
CA VAL A 47 -1.65 2.30 1.28
C VAL A 47 -3.06 2.79 1.57
N TYR A 48 -3.34 4.06 1.38
CA TYR A 48 -4.68 4.62 1.54
C TYR A 48 -5.04 5.56 0.38
N TYR A 49 -6.21 5.38 -0.21
CA TYR A 49 -6.74 6.25 -1.26
C TYR A 49 -7.96 7.02 -0.75
N SER A 50 -7.88 8.36 -0.78
CA SER A 50 -8.99 9.26 -0.49
C SER A 50 -9.72 9.61 -1.79
N ASN A 51 -10.94 9.11 -1.93
CA ASN A 51 -11.73 9.33 -3.14
C ASN A 51 -12.22 10.78 -3.29
N SER A 52 -12.40 11.51 -2.19
CA SER A 52 -12.88 12.90 -2.22
C SER A 52 -11.88 13.86 -2.87
N ASP A 53 -10.60 13.64 -2.63
CA ASP A 53 -9.52 14.55 -3.04
C ASP A 53 -8.60 13.95 -4.10
N GLU A 54 -8.88 12.72 -4.52
CA GLU A 54 -8.05 11.92 -5.41
C GLU A 54 -6.59 11.81 -4.91
N ASN A 55 -6.43 11.73 -3.58
CA ASN A 55 -5.14 11.61 -2.91
C ASN A 55 -4.83 10.15 -2.59
N LEU A 56 -3.64 9.72 -2.96
CA LEU A 56 -3.07 8.43 -2.57
C LEU A 56 -1.95 8.67 -1.57
N TYR A 57 -2.07 8.07 -0.41
CA TYR A 57 -1.01 8.00 0.59
C TYR A 57 -0.36 6.62 0.52
N VAL A 58 0.95 6.58 0.44
CA VAL A 58 1.69 5.32 0.34
C VAL A 58 3.02 5.43 1.08
N MET A 59 3.35 4.38 1.84
CA MET A 59 4.65 4.23 2.49
C MET A 59 5.55 3.34 1.64
N ILE A 60 6.72 3.85 1.29
CA ILE A 60 7.75 3.13 0.54
C ILE A 60 9.10 3.50 1.11
N ASP A 61 9.92 2.51 1.46
CA ASP A 61 11.28 2.70 1.98
C ASP A 61 11.32 3.69 3.17
N GLY A 62 10.39 3.52 4.12
CA GLY A 62 10.24 4.44 5.26
C GLY A 62 9.84 5.87 4.89
N THR A 63 9.51 6.12 3.63
CA THR A 63 9.08 7.44 3.15
C THR A 63 7.59 7.46 2.90
N LEU A 64 6.89 8.40 3.53
CA LEU A 64 5.47 8.63 3.32
C LEU A 64 5.27 9.62 2.17
N TYR A 65 4.66 9.15 1.12
CA TYR A 65 4.30 9.94 -0.05
C TYR A 65 2.81 10.30 -0.04
N LEU A 66 2.53 11.55 -0.38
CA LEU A 66 1.21 12.01 -0.82
C LEU A 66 1.26 12.19 -2.35
N VAL A 67 0.45 11.44 -3.06
CA VAL A 67 0.33 11.52 -4.51
C VAL A 67 -1.07 12.02 -4.86
N ASN A 68 -1.17 13.22 -5.42
CA ASN A 68 -2.43 13.72 -5.95
C ASN A 68 -2.63 13.19 -7.37
N LEU A 69 -3.65 12.34 -7.57
CA LEU A 69 -3.90 11.68 -8.84
C LEU A 69 -4.61 12.57 -9.86
N LYS A 70 -5.19 13.69 -9.40
CA LYS A 70 -5.83 14.68 -10.28
C LYS A 70 -4.80 15.52 -11.01
N ASP A 71 -3.84 16.04 -10.26
CA ASP A 71 -2.82 16.97 -10.76
C ASP A 71 -1.51 16.26 -11.11
N ASN A 72 -1.42 14.94 -10.85
CA ASN A 72 -0.21 14.12 -11.00
C ASN A 72 1.00 14.69 -10.23
N THR A 73 0.75 15.28 -9.08
CA THR A 73 1.79 15.80 -8.19
C THR A 73 2.15 14.79 -7.11
N ARG A 74 3.40 14.85 -6.65
CA ARG A 74 3.91 14.00 -5.58
C ARG A 74 4.61 14.86 -4.55
N GLU A 75 4.24 14.67 -3.29
CA GLU A 75 4.84 15.31 -2.13
C GLU A 75 5.37 14.25 -1.18
N VAL A 76 6.50 14.53 -0.55
CA VAL A 76 7.03 13.72 0.54
C VAL A 76 6.60 14.38 1.84
N LEU A 77 5.81 13.66 2.64
CA LEU A 77 5.36 14.16 3.94
C LEU A 77 6.41 13.93 5.04
N VAL A 78 7.07 12.79 5.02
CA VAL A 78 8.14 12.44 5.96
C VAL A 78 9.04 11.36 5.35
N LYS A 79 10.31 11.35 5.74
CA LYS A 79 11.33 10.38 5.31
C LYS A 79 11.92 9.63 6.51
N ASP A 80 12.60 8.55 6.20
CA ASP A 80 13.44 7.79 7.12
C ASP A 80 12.69 7.30 8.37
N LEU A 81 11.38 6.97 8.20
CA LEU A 81 10.60 6.34 9.25
C LEU A 81 10.97 4.86 9.39
N GLU A 82 11.35 4.49 10.60
CA GLU A 82 11.55 3.09 10.99
C GLU A 82 10.23 2.45 11.47
N GLU A 83 10.26 1.13 11.59
CA GLU A 83 9.13 0.39 12.17
C GLU A 83 8.82 0.88 13.60
N GLY A 84 7.55 1.11 13.88
CA GLY A 84 7.07 1.65 15.16
C GLY A 84 7.03 3.18 15.25
N GLN A 85 7.58 3.91 14.28
CA GLN A 85 7.48 5.37 14.22
C GLN A 85 6.16 5.87 13.60
N TYR A 86 5.36 4.97 13.09
CA TYR A 86 4.02 5.28 12.59
C TYR A 86 3.00 4.20 12.98
N GLN A 87 1.74 4.58 13.06
CA GLN A 87 0.61 3.72 13.35
C GLN A 87 -0.59 4.11 12.50
N VAL A 88 -1.38 3.12 12.11
CA VAL A 88 -2.58 3.30 11.29
C VAL A 88 -3.80 2.86 12.09
N SER A 89 -4.90 3.59 12.00
CA SER A 89 -6.16 3.19 12.65
C SER A 89 -6.73 1.91 12.02
N PRO A 90 -7.53 1.12 12.76
CA PRO A 90 -8.10 -0.13 12.26
C PRO A 90 -8.94 0.02 10.99
N ASP A 91 -9.55 1.18 10.78
CA ASP A 91 -10.33 1.53 9.58
C ASP A 91 -9.49 2.18 8.48
N GLY A 92 -8.19 2.37 8.72
CA GLY A 92 -7.21 2.85 7.74
C GLY A 92 -7.26 4.35 7.44
N HIS A 93 -8.15 5.15 8.04
CA HIS A 93 -8.27 6.56 7.67
C HIS A 93 -7.54 7.55 8.58
N LEU A 94 -6.94 7.07 9.67
CA LEU A 94 -6.06 7.87 10.52
C LEU A 94 -4.63 7.31 10.49
N LEU A 95 -3.68 8.19 10.34
CA LEU A 95 -2.26 7.89 10.38
C LEU A 95 -1.60 8.76 11.43
N ALA A 96 -0.91 8.16 12.40
CA ALA A 96 -0.06 8.86 13.34
C ALA A 96 1.40 8.52 13.04
N TYR A 97 2.25 9.52 12.94
CA TYR A 97 3.67 9.31 12.66
C TYR A 97 4.54 10.37 13.32
N GLN A 98 5.77 9.99 13.64
CA GLN A 98 6.78 10.94 14.11
C GLN A 98 7.18 11.86 12.96
N SER A 99 7.22 13.16 13.20
CA SER A 99 7.46 14.16 12.14
C SER A 99 8.88 14.17 11.60
N GLU A 100 9.79 13.57 12.34
CA GLU A 100 11.20 13.45 12.00
C GLU A 100 11.58 11.98 12.01
N GLY A 101 12.25 11.53 10.96
CA GLY A 101 12.88 10.22 10.90
C GLY A 101 14.05 10.12 11.88
N GLY A 102 14.60 8.94 12.02
CA GLY A 102 15.69 8.67 12.92
C GLY A 102 15.26 7.77 14.07
N LYS A 103 15.84 7.94 15.26
CA LYS A 103 15.50 7.02 16.35
C LYS A 103 14.13 7.31 16.95
N ILE A 104 13.35 6.27 17.11
CA ILE A 104 11.99 6.33 17.70
C ILE A 104 11.97 7.00 19.08
N SER A 105 13.08 6.92 19.83
CA SER A 105 13.24 7.48 21.17
C SER A 105 13.66 8.95 21.21
N GLU A 106 13.87 9.59 20.07
CA GLU A 106 14.40 10.96 19.96
C GLU A 106 13.43 11.95 19.31
N SER A 107 12.23 11.53 18.91
CA SER A 107 11.25 12.42 18.32
C SER A 107 10.43 13.14 19.38
N GLN A 108 10.34 14.46 19.26
CA GLN A 108 9.53 15.31 20.14
C GLN A 108 8.15 15.64 19.57
N LYS A 109 7.83 15.11 18.39
CA LYS A 109 6.58 15.44 17.71
C LYS A 109 5.98 14.24 16.99
N ILE A 110 4.68 14.00 17.22
CA ILE A 110 3.85 13.11 16.44
C ILE A 110 2.80 13.93 15.71
N ILE A 111 2.58 13.66 14.44
CA ILE A 111 1.49 14.21 13.64
C ILE A 111 0.40 13.14 13.53
N VAL A 112 -0.82 13.47 13.89
CA VAL A 112 -2.00 12.62 13.66
C VAL A 112 -2.78 13.20 12.49
N LEU A 113 -2.77 12.49 11.37
CA LEU A 113 -3.35 12.91 10.09
C LEU A 113 -4.62 12.12 9.79
N ASN A 114 -5.69 12.82 9.53
CA ASN A 114 -6.91 12.24 8.99
C ASN A 114 -6.81 12.22 7.45
N LEU A 115 -6.58 11.05 6.89
CA LEU A 115 -6.34 10.84 5.46
C LEU A 115 -7.58 11.11 4.60
N LYS A 116 -8.77 11.01 5.21
CA LYS A 116 -10.04 11.29 4.52
C LYS A 116 -10.30 12.78 4.35
N THR A 117 -9.87 13.59 5.30
CA THR A 117 -10.14 15.04 5.31
C THR A 117 -8.90 15.89 5.07
N GLY A 118 -7.71 15.29 5.10
CA GLY A 118 -6.43 16.01 5.03
C GLY A 118 -6.09 16.84 6.26
N LYS A 119 -6.93 16.81 7.31
CA LYS A 119 -6.69 17.57 8.55
C LYS A 119 -5.75 16.81 9.48
N SER A 120 -4.89 17.53 10.15
CA SER A 120 -3.97 16.98 11.13
C SER A 120 -3.95 17.80 12.41
N PHE A 121 -3.44 17.17 13.46
CA PHE A 121 -3.04 17.85 14.69
C PHE A 121 -1.73 17.27 15.20
N ASP A 122 -1.04 18.05 16.03
CA ASP A 122 0.28 17.73 16.53
C ASP A 122 0.23 17.35 18.01
N ILE A 123 1.03 16.36 18.39
CA ILE A 123 1.34 16.03 19.78
C ILE A 123 2.82 16.34 19.94
N THR A 124 3.14 17.24 20.87
CA THR A 124 4.51 17.71 21.06
C THR A 124 4.97 17.53 22.51
N SER A 125 6.24 17.30 22.69
CA SER A 125 6.95 17.34 23.98
C SER A 125 8.08 18.36 23.92
N GLU A 126 8.64 18.71 25.06
CA GLU A 126 9.71 19.69 25.18
C GLU A 126 10.84 19.18 26.08
N GLY A 127 12.01 19.77 25.95
CA GLY A 127 13.18 19.49 26.79
C GLY A 127 13.71 18.06 26.59
N ASP A 128 13.79 17.30 27.70
CA ASP A 128 14.27 15.90 27.72
C ASP A 128 13.12 14.89 27.51
N GLU A 129 11.95 15.34 27.07
CA GLU A 129 10.81 14.47 26.84
C GLU A 129 10.61 14.20 25.35
N TYR A 130 10.21 12.98 25.04
CA TYR A 130 9.99 12.47 23.70
C TYR A 130 8.66 11.72 23.61
N VAL A 131 8.11 11.59 22.43
CA VAL A 131 6.81 10.95 22.17
C VAL A 131 6.95 9.75 21.24
N LYS A 132 6.30 8.63 21.61
CA LYS A 132 6.34 7.37 20.88
C LYS A 132 4.93 6.91 20.50
N PRO A 133 4.64 6.61 19.24
CA PRO A 133 3.36 6.04 18.83
C PRO A 133 3.19 4.63 19.42
N ILE A 134 1.98 4.31 19.89
CA ILE A 134 1.64 2.96 20.38
C ILE A 134 0.60 2.31 19.44
N GLY A 135 -0.47 3.03 19.10
CA GLY A 135 -1.51 2.50 18.24
C GLY A 135 -2.83 3.23 18.39
N PHE A 136 -3.86 2.73 17.72
CA PHE A 136 -5.21 3.26 17.79
C PHE A 136 -6.14 2.26 18.47
N ILE A 137 -6.87 2.75 19.47
CA ILE A 137 -8.04 2.05 20.02
C ILE A 137 -9.25 2.65 19.30
N ARG A 138 -9.72 1.98 18.25
CA ARG A 138 -10.66 2.55 17.27
C ARG A 138 -10.06 3.81 16.63
N ASN A 139 -10.66 4.99 16.91
CA ASN A 139 -10.25 6.28 16.37
C ASN A 139 -9.48 7.14 17.39
N ASP A 140 -9.29 6.65 18.61
CA ASP A 140 -8.51 7.34 19.63
C ASP A 140 -7.07 6.86 19.57
N PHE A 141 -6.15 7.80 19.58
CA PHE A 141 -4.73 7.53 19.41
C PHE A 141 -4.02 7.42 20.75
N ALA A 142 -3.28 6.34 20.95
CA ALA A 142 -2.45 6.10 22.12
C ALA A 142 -0.97 6.39 21.81
N TYR A 143 -0.34 7.16 22.67
CA TYR A 143 1.10 7.46 22.60
C TYR A 143 1.75 7.42 23.97
N GLY A 144 3.01 7.06 23.99
CA GLY A 144 3.82 7.07 25.19
C GLY A 144 4.70 8.29 25.28
N MET A 145 4.97 8.74 26.49
CA MET A 145 5.96 9.76 26.81
C MET A 145 7.15 9.12 27.50
N LEU A 146 8.34 9.41 27.04
CA LEU A 146 9.59 8.93 27.59
C LEU A 146 10.53 10.11 27.89
N ARG A 147 11.48 9.89 28.77
CA ARG A 147 12.52 10.88 29.11
C ARG A 147 13.89 10.32 28.75
N GLY A 148 14.76 11.13 28.20
CA GLY A 148 16.14 10.74 27.93
C GLY A 148 16.89 10.33 29.20
N SER A 149 16.62 11.00 30.32
CA SER A 149 17.17 10.68 31.66
C SER A 149 16.73 9.30 32.20
N ASP A 150 15.66 8.72 31.67
CA ASP A 150 15.21 7.36 32.02
C ASP A 150 15.78 6.28 31.11
N ALA A 151 16.66 6.63 30.17
CA ALA A 151 17.39 5.64 29.37
C ALA A 151 18.19 4.68 30.27
N GLY A 152 18.17 3.41 29.89
CA GLY A 152 18.88 2.38 30.65
C GLY A 152 19.13 1.14 29.84
N THR A 153 19.32 0.00 30.49
CA THR A 153 19.53 -1.29 29.81
C THR A 153 18.51 -2.33 30.25
N ASN A 154 18.22 -3.30 29.41
CA ASN A 154 17.54 -4.52 29.85
C ASN A 154 18.53 -5.52 30.44
N ILE A 155 18.04 -6.66 30.93
CA ILE A 155 18.85 -7.73 31.54
C ILE A 155 19.91 -8.32 30.59
N SER A 156 19.74 -8.12 29.27
CA SER A 156 20.70 -8.56 28.24
C SER A 156 21.73 -7.49 27.89
N GLY A 157 21.71 -6.33 28.56
CA GLY A 157 22.62 -5.22 28.31
C GLY A 157 22.27 -4.36 27.11
N GLN A 158 21.10 -4.54 26.47
CA GLN A 158 20.65 -3.71 25.36
C GLN A 158 20.05 -2.41 25.89
N SER A 159 20.33 -1.30 25.22
CA SER A 159 19.75 0.01 25.56
C SER A 159 18.24 0.00 25.38
N VAL A 160 17.52 0.56 26.36
CA VAL A 160 16.06 0.71 26.34
C VAL A 160 15.68 2.12 26.76
N TYR A 161 14.58 2.59 26.20
CA TYR A 161 14.00 3.91 26.44
C TYR A 161 12.54 3.73 26.87
N PRO A 162 12.28 3.44 28.15
CA PRO A 162 10.94 3.15 28.60
C PRO A 162 10.09 4.42 28.71
N MET A 163 8.80 4.25 28.51
CA MET A 163 7.80 5.30 28.72
C MET A 163 7.42 5.37 30.18
N TYR A 164 7.35 6.57 30.73
CA TYR A 164 6.87 6.80 32.09
C TYR A 164 5.36 7.02 32.15
N LYS A 165 4.76 7.40 31.02
CA LYS A 165 3.34 7.70 30.90
C LYS A 165 2.81 7.32 29.50
N VAL A 166 1.56 6.90 29.45
CA VAL A 166 0.82 6.68 28.20
C VAL A 166 -0.48 7.50 28.25
N ASP A 167 -0.70 8.32 27.22
CA ASP A 167 -1.93 9.07 27.04
C ASP A 167 -2.72 8.53 25.85
N ILE A 168 -4.05 8.56 25.96
CA ILE A 168 -4.98 8.26 24.88
C ILE A 168 -5.70 9.56 24.54
N ILE A 169 -5.58 10.03 23.30
CA ILE A 169 -6.12 11.29 22.82
C ILE A 169 -7.21 11.02 21.76
N THR A 170 -8.31 11.76 21.88
CA THR A 170 -9.44 11.69 20.94
C THR A 170 -9.18 12.52 19.69
N GLN A 171 -10.02 12.34 18.66
CA GLN A 171 -10.04 13.18 17.46
C GLN A 171 -10.34 14.67 17.77
N LYS A 172 -10.91 14.97 18.94
CA LYS A 172 -11.14 16.35 19.40
C LYS A 172 -9.94 16.95 20.13
N GLN A 173 -8.82 16.21 20.20
CA GLN A 173 -7.61 16.60 20.91
C GLN A 173 -7.79 16.68 22.44
N GLU A 174 -8.70 15.89 22.97
CA GLU A 174 -8.93 15.77 24.41
C GLU A 174 -8.28 14.49 24.92
N ILE A 175 -7.58 14.55 26.05
CA ILE A 175 -7.03 13.36 26.70
C ILE A 175 -8.19 12.56 27.30
N ALA A 176 -8.49 11.41 26.70
CA ALA A 176 -9.53 10.50 27.18
C ALA A 176 -9.07 9.69 28.40
N LYS A 177 -7.79 9.31 28.43
CA LYS A 177 -7.20 8.54 29.52
C LYS A 177 -5.70 8.76 29.59
N THR A 178 -5.20 8.83 30.82
CA THR A 178 -3.77 8.79 31.15
C THR A 178 -3.48 7.51 31.93
N TYR A 179 -2.44 6.80 31.56
CA TYR A 179 -1.87 5.70 32.31
C TYR A 179 -0.49 6.12 32.81
N GLU A 180 -0.38 6.26 34.11
CA GLU A 180 0.88 6.53 34.83
C GLU A 180 0.81 5.80 36.17
N VAL A 181 1.75 4.92 36.41
CA VAL A 181 1.78 4.09 37.63
C VAL A 181 3.13 4.26 38.33
N GLN A 182 3.09 4.63 39.57
CA GLN A 182 4.31 4.81 40.37
C GLN A 182 5.14 3.53 40.39
N ASP A 183 6.45 3.68 40.30
CA ASP A 183 7.46 2.61 40.32
C ASP A 183 7.44 1.66 39.11
N PHE A 184 6.60 1.92 38.12
CA PHE A 184 6.55 1.16 36.88
C PHE A 184 6.81 2.05 35.67
N TYR A 185 7.50 1.47 34.72
CA TYR A 185 7.66 2.02 33.38
C TYR A 185 7.04 1.07 32.34
N ILE A 186 6.81 1.56 31.16
CA ILE A 186 6.26 0.79 30.05
C ILE A 186 7.35 0.67 28.99
N LEU A 187 7.82 -0.54 28.73
CA LEU A 187 8.87 -0.78 27.75
C LEU A 187 8.33 -0.62 26.33
N ASP A 188 7.19 -1.25 26.10
CA ASP A 188 6.45 -1.12 24.87
C ASP A 188 4.95 -1.37 25.11
N GLY A 189 4.14 -1.09 24.06
CA GLY A 189 2.72 -1.36 24.05
C GLY A 189 2.23 -1.62 22.64
N TYR A 190 1.13 -2.36 22.54
CA TYR A 190 0.47 -2.62 21.27
C TYR A 190 -1.05 -2.72 21.47
N VAL A 191 -1.78 -2.45 20.42
CA VAL A 191 -3.24 -2.53 20.40
C VAL A 191 -3.67 -3.70 19.52
N ALA A 192 -4.50 -4.57 20.09
CA ALA A 192 -5.14 -5.64 19.38
C ALA A 192 -6.62 -5.71 19.81
N ASP A 193 -7.51 -5.79 18.86
CA ASP A 193 -8.97 -5.88 19.02
C ASP A 193 -9.53 -4.76 19.90
N ASN A 194 -9.66 -4.06 20.54
CA ASN A 194 -10.10 -3.04 21.49
C ASN A 194 -9.34 -3.08 22.82
N MET A 195 -8.22 -3.79 22.86
CA MET A 195 -7.40 -3.88 24.04
C MET A 195 -5.99 -3.39 23.75
N MET A 196 -5.47 -2.50 24.57
CA MET A 196 -4.06 -2.13 24.58
C MET A 196 -3.36 -2.91 25.67
N THR A 197 -2.32 -3.61 25.29
CA THR A 197 -1.41 -4.29 26.21
C THR A 197 -0.20 -3.40 26.46
N LEU A 198 0.16 -3.22 27.73
CA LEU A 198 1.31 -2.44 28.16
C LEU A 198 2.32 -3.35 28.85
N ASN A 199 3.48 -3.55 28.24
CA ASN A 199 4.55 -4.36 28.78
C ASN A 199 5.34 -3.54 29.80
N ARG A 200 5.11 -3.83 31.08
CA ARG A 200 5.67 -3.07 32.19
C ARG A 200 7.07 -3.58 32.59
N VAL A 201 7.85 -2.67 33.08
CA VAL A 201 9.17 -2.92 33.64
C VAL A 201 9.37 -2.16 34.95
N ASN A 202 10.14 -2.72 35.85
CA ASN A 202 10.62 -2.04 37.05
C ASN A 202 12.07 -1.62 36.85
N ARG A 203 12.43 -0.44 37.33
CA ARG A 203 13.81 0.05 37.31
C ARG A 203 14.57 -0.44 38.57
N ASN A 204 15.71 -1.08 38.34
CA ASN A 204 16.67 -1.40 39.37
C ASN A 204 18.01 -0.78 38.98
N GLU A 205 18.39 0.32 39.64
CA GLU A 205 19.51 1.19 39.28
C GLU A 205 19.37 1.68 37.83
N ASN A 206 20.17 1.15 36.90
CA ASN A 206 20.12 1.48 35.47
C ASN A 206 19.58 0.34 34.58
N THR A 207 19.05 -0.73 35.24
CA THR A 207 18.54 -1.91 34.52
C THR A 207 17.03 -2.03 34.68
N TYR A 208 16.36 -2.28 33.58
CA TYR A 208 14.93 -2.51 33.55
C TYR A 208 14.60 -4.00 33.46
N ILE A 209 13.75 -4.43 34.38
CA ILE A 209 13.36 -5.84 34.55
C ILE A 209 11.88 -5.97 34.23
N SER A 210 11.55 -6.87 33.29
CA SER A 210 10.16 -7.11 32.88
C SER A 210 9.32 -7.62 34.06
N THR A 211 8.09 -7.14 34.11
CA THR A 211 7.07 -7.55 35.08
C THR A 211 5.77 -7.91 34.37
N THR A 212 4.70 -8.17 35.13
CA THR A 212 3.40 -8.48 34.54
C THR A 212 2.88 -7.31 33.68
N ALA A 213 2.40 -7.62 32.48
CA ALA A 213 1.76 -6.64 31.63
C ALA A 213 0.48 -6.09 32.27
N ASP A 214 0.10 -4.88 31.88
CA ASP A 214 -1.18 -4.27 32.22
C ASP A 214 -2.02 -4.03 30.97
N TYR A 215 -3.32 -3.82 31.15
CA TYR A 215 -4.26 -3.78 30.05
C TYR A 215 -5.21 -2.58 30.15
N ILE A 216 -5.42 -1.92 29.03
CA ILE A 216 -6.46 -0.91 28.90
C ILE A 216 -7.46 -1.41 27.87
N THR A 217 -8.71 -1.62 28.31
CA THR A 217 -9.80 -2.08 27.42
C THR A 217 -10.74 -0.94 27.13
N ASN A 218 -11.24 -0.88 25.89
CA ASN A 218 -12.37 -0.06 25.53
C ASN A 218 -13.65 -0.92 25.67
N ASN A 219 -14.50 -0.56 26.62
CA ASN A 219 -15.75 -1.29 26.89
C ASN A 219 -16.88 -1.02 25.89
N GLN A 220 -16.61 -0.21 24.86
CA GLN A 220 -17.60 -0.03 23.80
C GLN A 220 -17.60 -1.28 22.91
N GLU A 221 -18.77 -1.77 22.57
CA GLU A 221 -18.92 -2.88 21.62
C GLU A 221 -18.25 -2.51 20.29
N LYS A 222 -17.51 -3.48 19.73
CA LYS A 222 -16.93 -3.37 18.39
C LYS A 222 -18.10 -3.25 17.42
N GLU A 223 -18.16 -2.17 16.64
CA GLU A 223 -19.04 -2.16 15.48
C GLU A 223 -18.50 -3.21 14.50
N GLU A 224 -19.15 -4.37 14.49
CA GLU A 224 -18.80 -5.39 13.53
C GLU A 224 -19.20 -4.92 12.14
N SER A 225 -18.28 -5.10 11.18
CA SER A 225 -18.61 -4.88 9.79
C SER A 225 -19.70 -5.87 9.40
N ASN A 226 -20.81 -5.39 8.85
CA ASN A 226 -21.86 -6.23 8.31
C ASN A 226 -21.48 -6.86 6.95
N ILE A 227 -20.22 -6.72 6.57
CA ILE A 227 -19.68 -7.24 5.31
C ILE A 227 -18.51 -8.17 5.65
N THR A 228 -18.62 -9.42 5.24
CA THR A 228 -17.54 -10.39 5.31
C THR A 228 -17.03 -10.71 3.92
N VAL A 229 -15.71 -10.67 3.75
CA VAL A 229 -15.03 -11.06 2.51
C VAL A 229 -14.39 -12.43 2.71
N GLU A 230 -14.82 -13.40 1.95
CA GLU A 230 -14.32 -14.77 2.01
C GLU A 230 -13.77 -15.20 0.66
N THR A 231 -12.65 -15.91 0.70
CA THR A 231 -12.12 -16.59 -0.48
C THR A 231 -12.38 -18.09 -0.37
N TYR A 232 -13.00 -18.68 -1.38
CA TYR A 232 -13.23 -20.12 -1.43
C TYR A 232 -12.88 -20.68 -2.80
N ASN A 233 -12.54 -21.95 -2.83
CA ASN A 233 -12.23 -22.66 -4.07
C ASN A 233 -13.46 -23.48 -4.51
N ASP A 234 -13.79 -23.36 -5.77
CA ASP A 234 -14.83 -24.12 -6.45
C ASP A 234 -14.16 -24.96 -7.54
N ASP A 235 -14.44 -26.26 -7.57
CA ASP A 235 -13.81 -27.20 -8.51
C ASP A 235 -14.08 -26.85 -9.99
N LEU A 236 -15.17 -26.13 -10.27
CA LEU A 236 -15.55 -25.73 -11.63
C LEU A 236 -15.09 -24.34 -12.01
N ARG A 237 -14.95 -23.45 -11.04
CA ARG A 237 -14.70 -22.01 -11.26
C ARG A 237 -13.36 -21.52 -10.72
N GLY A 238 -12.64 -22.38 -9.99
CA GLY A 238 -11.39 -22.02 -9.35
C GLY A 238 -11.61 -21.16 -8.09
N THR A 239 -10.68 -20.24 -7.83
CA THR A 239 -10.74 -19.37 -6.64
C THR A 239 -11.74 -18.24 -6.85
N LEU A 240 -12.71 -18.15 -5.95
CA LEU A 240 -13.76 -17.14 -5.95
C LEU A 240 -13.69 -16.27 -4.68
N VAL A 241 -14.04 -15.02 -4.81
CA VAL A 241 -14.22 -14.09 -3.69
C VAL A 241 -15.71 -13.88 -3.47
N ARG A 242 -16.17 -14.11 -2.25
CA ARG A 242 -17.55 -13.90 -1.84
C ARG A 242 -17.66 -12.75 -0.84
N LEU A 243 -18.57 -11.83 -1.12
CA LEU A 243 -19.00 -10.80 -0.18
C LEU A 243 -20.31 -11.27 0.47
N THR A 244 -20.30 -11.40 1.78
CA THR A 244 -21.50 -11.74 2.56
C THR A 244 -21.94 -10.51 3.34
N TYR A 245 -23.23 -10.16 3.22
CA TYR A 245 -23.85 -9.05 3.94
C TYR A 245 -24.78 -9.62 4.99
N GLU A 246 -24.53 -9.41 6.27
CA GLU A 246 -25.33 -9.98 7.37
C GLU A 246 -26.79 -9.49 7.34
N ASN A 247 -26.99 -8.23 6.99
CA ASN A 247 -28.31 -7.61 6.92
C ASN A 247 -28.96 -7.69 5.51
N GLY A 248 -28.35 -8.47 4.60
CA GLY A 248 -28.77 -8.56 3.22
C GLY A 248 -28.56 -7.27 2.43
N ILE A 249 -28.90 -7.32 1.15
CA ILE A 249 -28.86 -6.16 0.24
C ILE A 249 -30.27 -5.55 0.23
N LYS A 250 -30.38 -4.28 0.63
CA LYS A 250 -31.68 -3.55 0.63
C LYS A 250 -32.20 -3.23 -0.76
N ASP A 251 -31.41 -3.44 -1.80
CA ASP A 251 -31.84 -3.19 -3.18
C ASP A 251 -32.64 -4.36 -3.73
N SER A 252 -33.95 -4.19 -3.78
CA SER A 252 -34.89 -5.17 -4.36
C SER A 252 -34.81 -5.24 -5.90
N LYS A 253 -34.01 -4.43 -6.55
CA LYS A 253 -33.88 -4.31 -8.00
C LYS A 253 -32.65 -5.01 -8.57
N ALA A 254 -32.02 -5.91 -7.82
CA ALA A 254 -30.88 -6.67 -8.29
C ALA A 254 -31.22 -7.40 -9.60
N LYS A 255 -30.48 -7.12 -10.65
CA LYS A 255 -30.63 -7.76 -11.95
C LYS A 255 -29.98 -9.14 -11.91
N ILE A 256 -30.80 -10.18 -11.98
CA ILE A 256 -30.33 -11.56 -12.08
C ILE A 256 -30.04 -11.87 -13.54
N LEU A 257 -28.78 -12.10 -13.87
CA LEU A 257 -28.37 -12.57 -15.19
C LEU A 257 -28.31 -14.11 -15.15
N LYS A 258 -29.14 -14.73 -15.99
CA LYS A 258 -29.11 -16.17 -16.20
C LYS A 258 -28.41 -16.49 -17.52
N PRO A 259 -27.58 -17.54 -17.59
CA PRO A 259 -27.01 -17.95 -18.85
C PRO A 259 -28.14 -18.35 -19.81
N LYS A 260 -28.02 -17.97 -21.06
CA LYS A 260 -29.02 -18.32 -22.10
C LYS A 260 -29.01 -19.81 -22.41
N GLN A 261 -27.88 -20.46 -22.26
CA GLN A 261 -27.70 -21.88 -22.55
C GLN A 261 -26.61 -22.45 -21.64
N VAL A 262 -26.85 -23.66 -21.12
CA VAL A 262 -25.86 -24.47 -20.41
C VAL A 262 -25.54 -25.66 -21.30
N LEU A 263 -24.26 -25.81 -21.68
CA LEU A 263 -23.78 -26.93 -22.53
C LEU A 263 -23.13 -27.96 -21.62
N PHE A 264 -23.78 -29.13 -21.50
CA PHE A 264 -23.26 -30.24 -20.66
C PHE A 264 -22.40 -31.23 -21.46
N ASP A 265 -22.62 -31.36 -22.77
CA ASP A 265 -22.05 -32.44 -23.59
C ASP A 265 -21.02 -31.97 -24.62
N LYS A 266 -20.59 -30.72 -24.56
CA LYS A 266 -19.56 -30.18 -25.48
C LYS A 266 -18.43 -29.56 -24.70
N PRO A 267 -17.17 -29.72 -25.16
CA PRO A 267 -16.05 -28.99 -24.57
C PRO A 267 -16.39 -27.49 -24.61
N MET A 268 -16.15 -26.80 -23.50
CA MET A 268 -16.31 -25.34 -23.44
C MET A 268 -15.23 -24.67 -24.30
N VAL A 269 -15.44 -24.67 -25.59
CA VAL A 269 -14.65 -23.86 -26.53
C VAL A 269 -15.45 -22.59 -26.77
N VAL A 270 -15.04 -21.49 -26.17
CA VAL A 270 -15.55 -20.19 -26.55
C VAL A 270 -14.78 -19.78 -27.78
N SER A 271 -15.39 -19.98 -28.94
CA SER A 271 -14.87 -19.42 -30.20
C SER A 271 -15.42 -17.99 -30.34
N PHE A 272 -14.54 -17.05 -30.34
CA PHE A 272 -14.87 -15.70 -30.79
C PHE A 272 -14.70 -15.65 -32.34
N ASP A 273 -15.67 -15.15 -33.03
CA ASP A 273 -15.46 -14.75 -34.42
C ASP A 273 -14.32 -13.72 -34.39
N LYS A 274 -13.16 -14.15 -34.83
CA LYS A 274 -12.02 -13.22 -34.94
C LYS A 274 -12.49 -12.20 -36.00
N PRO A 275 -12.61 -10.91 -35.64
CA PRO A 275 -12.81 -9.90 -36.64
C PRO A 275 -11.68 -10.10 -37.66
N LYS A 276 -11.98 -9.93 -38.96
CA LYS A 276 -10.95 -9.92 -40.01
C LYS A 276 -10.04 -8.72 -39.72
N VAL A 277 -9.13 -8.90 -38.82
CA VAL A 277 -8.13 -7.89 -38.45
C VAL A 277 -7.16 -7.90 -39.62
N LYS A 278 -7.07 -6.78 -40.34
CA LYS A 278 -5.94 -6.55 -41.23
C LYS A 278 -4.65 -6.74 -40.41
N ASN A 279 -3.71 -7.46 -40.94
CA ASN A 279 -2.39 -7.54 -40.32
C ASN A 279 -1.85 -6.13 -40.15
N GLN A 280 -1.79 -5.69 -38.91
CA GLN A 280 -1.29 -4.38 -38.55
C GLN A 280 -0.19 -4.56 -37.51
N TYR A 281 0.76 -3.66 -37.55
CA TYR A 281 1.91 -3.63 -36.66
C TYR A 281 1.89 -2.31 -35.90
N TYR A 282 1.92 -2.42 -34.60
CA TYR A 282 1.83 -1.31 -33.67
C TYR A 282 3.21 -1.03 -33.10
N VAL A 283 3.66 0.22 -33.21
CA VAL A 283 4.93 0.66 -32.64
C VAL A 283 4.65 1.36 -31.33
N TYR A 284 5.19 0.84 -30.26
CA TYR A 284 5.13 1.44 -28.93
C TYR A 284 6.53 1.91 -28.50
N ALA A 285 6.59 3.11 -27.96
CA ALA A 285 7.78 3.66 -27.31
C ALA A 285 7.37 4.69 -26.26
N LEU A 286 8.18 4.86 -25.22
CA LEU A 286 7.94 5.83 -24.17
C LEU A 286 6.54 5.70 -23.51
N GLY A 287 6.05 4.47 -23.39
CA GLY A 287 4.75 4.17 -22.77
C GLY A 287 3.53 4.53 -23.60
N SER A 288 3.68 4.88 -24.89
CA SER A 288 2.56 5.24 -25.78
C SER A 288 2.68 4.63 -27.17
N LEU A 289 1.52 4.51 -27.86
CA LEU A 289 1.45 4.10 -29.24
C LEU A 289 2.01 5.23 -30.12
N GLN A 290 3.06 4.95 -30.88
CA GLN A 290 3.73 5.91 -31.77
C GLN A 290 3.22 5.84 -33.21
N GLY A 291 2.76 4.67 -33.64
CA GLY A 291 2.23 4.51 -35.01
C GLY A 291 1.66 3.13 -35.24
N VAL A 292 0.87 3.03 -36.34
CA VAL A 292 0.27 1.78 -36.82
C VAL A 292 0.64 1.62 -38.29
N TYR A 293 1.17 0.46 -38.64
CA TYR A 293 1.71 0.18 -39.98
C TYR A 293 1.09 -1.09 -40.56
N GLU A 294 0.95 -1.14 -41.85
CA GLU A 294 0.47 -2.33 -42.54
C GLU A 294 1.59 -3.32 -42.88
N LYS A 295 2.86 -2.89 -42.78
CA LYS A 295 4.03 -3.72 -43.05
C LYS A 295 4.97 -3.73 -41.87
N ALA A 296 5.39 -4.92 -41.43
CA ALA A 296 6.34 -5.10 -40.33
C ALA A 296 7.66 -4.33 -40.53
N SER A 297 8.20 -4.33 -41.77
CA SER A 297 9.44 -3.65 -42.08
C SER A 297 9.41 -2.14 -41.83
N TYR A 298 8.31 -1.47 -42.10
CA TYR A 298 8.16 -0.04 -41.80
C TYR A 298 7.98 0.20 -40.29
N ALA A 299 7.23 -0.68 -39.61
CA ALA A 299 7.06 -0.60 -38.19
C ALA A 299 8.42 -0.76 -37.46
N ILE A 300 9.24 -1.73 -37.89
CA ILE A 300 10.56 -1.98 -37.33
C ILE A 300 11.49 -0.76 -37.54
N GLN A 301 11.54 -0.21 -38.75
CA GLN A 301 12.35 0.97 -39.03
C GLN A 301 12.00 2.18 -38.17
N GLU A 302 10.70 2.39 -37.93
CA GLU A 302 10.27 3.47 -37.05
C GLU A 302 10.54 3.17 -35.57
N ALA A 303 10.32 1.94 -35.15
CA ALA A 303 10.62 1.50 -33.78
C ALA A 303 12.13 1.61 -33.47
N GLU A 304 12.99 1.29 -34.43
CA GLU A 304 14.44 1.38 -34.26
C GLU A 304 14.90 2.81 -33.99
N LYS A 305 14.34 3.81 -34.70
CA LYS A 305 14.69 5.24 -34.53
C LYS A 305 14.39 5.75 -33.12
N ILE A 306 13.34 5.22 -32.51
CA ILE A 306 12.82 5.71 -31.22
C ILE A 306 13.05 4.70 -30.09
N LYS A 307 13.82 3.64 -30.32
CA LYS A 307 14.09 2.55 -29.39
C LYS A 307 12.81 1.92 -28.82
N GLY A 308 11.84 1.71 -29.71
CA GLY A 308 10.53 1.17 -29.39
C GLY A 308 10.45 -0.34 -29.58
N VAL A 309 9.23 -0.86 -29.49
CA VAL A 309 8.86 -2.26 -29.74
C VAL A 309 7.78 -2.32 -30.81
N VAL A 310 7.74 -3.42 -31.58
CA VAL A 310 6.72 -3.71 -32.58
C VAL A 310 5.88 -4.90 -32.12
N ILE A 311 4.56 -4.70 -32.08
CA ILE A 311 3.59 -5.72 -31.69
C ILE A 311 2.63 -5.93 -32.88
N SER A 312 2.34 -7.20 -33.20
CA SER A 312 1.36 -7.53 -34.24
C SER A 312 -0.08 -7.33 -33.75
N SER A 313 -1.04 -7.34 -34.69
CA SER A 313 -2.46 -7.35 -34.35
C SER A 313 -2.92 -8.58 -33.55
N SER A 314 -2.15 -9.66 -33.54
CA SER A 314 -2.34 -10.83 -32.66
C SER A 314 -1.72 -10.67 -31.27
N GLN A 315 -1.17 -9.48 -30.96
CA GLN A 315 -0.48 -9.16 -29.71
C GLN A 315 0.83 -9.93 -29.49
N GLU A 316 1.44 -10.40 -30.57
CA GLU A 316 2.75 -11.04 -30.54
C GLU A 316 3.87 -10.00 -30.71
N TYR A 317 4.97 -10.16 -30.01
CA TYR A 317 6.15 -9.36 -30.21
C TYR A 317 6.79 -9.70 -31.55
N VAL A 318 6.93 -8.69 -32.41
CA VAL A 318 7.55 -8.82 -33.73
C VAL A 318 9.00 -8.38 -33.69
N TRP A 319 9.30 -7.29 -33.00
CA TRP A 319 10.64 -6.76 -32.88
C TRP A 319 10.78 -5.85 -31.67
N GLU A 320 11.99 -5.78 -31.13
CA GLU A 320 12.36 -4.98 -29.98
C GLU A 320 13.76 -4.40 -30.12
N SER A 321 13.97 -3.11 -29.80
CA SER A 321 15.26 -2.45 -29.83
C SER A 321 16.21 -3.04 -28.76
N GLY A 322 17.41 -3.42 -29.19
CA GLY A 322 18.45 -4.01 -28.30
C GLY A 322 18.44 -5.52 -28.21
N ASN A 323 17.49 -6.22 -28.82
CA ASN A 323 17.58 -7.65 -29.02
C ASN A 323 18.53 -7.90 -30.20
N THR A 324 19.66 -8.54 -29.94
CA THR A 324 20.62 -8.88 -30.99
C THR A 324 19.99 -9.93 -31.91
N PRO A 325 19.84 -9.63 -33.17
CA PRO A 325 18.90 -10.30 -34.07
C PRO A 325 19.43 -11.53 -34.76
N ASP A 326 20.61 -12.03 -34.42
CA ASP A 326 21.25 -13.13 -35.12
C ASP A 326 20.42 -14.43 -35.22
N ILE A 327 19.41 -14.57 -34.34
CA ILE A 327 18.50 -15.73 -34.37
C ILE A 327 17.17 -15.39 -35.06
N TYR A 328 16.76 -14.15 -35.05
CA TYR A 328 15.47 -13.72 -35.62
C TYR A 328 15.51 -13.50 -37.13
N GLU A 329 16.65 -13.10 -37.67
CA GLU A 329 16.80 -12.90 -39.13
C GLU A 329 16.59 -14.17 -39.94
N VAL A 330 16.91 -15.33 -39.39
CA VAL A 330 16.82 -16.59 -40.10
C VAL A 330 15.40 -17.19 -40.08
N ASN A 331 14.69 -17.03 -38.96
CA ASN A 331 13.38 -17.70 -38.80
C ASN A 331 12.20 -16.85 -39.35
N ASN A 332 12.35 -15.54 -39.40
CA ASN A 332 11.26 -14.68 -39.86
C ASN A 332 11.36 -14.30 -41.35
N MET A 333 12.51 -14.51 -41.99
CA MET A 333 12.64 -14.24 -43.42
C MET A 333 11.84 -15.23 -44.29
N ASP A 334 11.58 -16.43 -43.80
CA ASP A 334 10.82 -17.45 -44.53
C ASP A 334 9.31 -17.20 -44.44
N GLU A 335 8.83 -16.57 -43.34
CA GLU A 335 7.42 -16.13 -43.22
C GLU A 335 7.10 -14.86 -43.99
N PHE A 336 8.09 -14.04 -44.28
CA PHE A 336 7.92 -12.82 -45.11
C PHE A 336 7.96 -13.07 -46.62
N ARG A 337 8.20 -14.30 -47.08
CA ARG A 337 8.26 -14.68 -48.51
C ARG A 337 7.04 -15.39 -49.00
N THR A 338 6.03 -15.63 -48.17
CA THR A 338 4.71 -16.12 -48.56
C THR A 338 3.67 -15.04 -48.37
#